data_0fa9d4959f5589e651405d7d5e853618
#
_entry.id   0fa9d4959f5589e651405d7d5e853618
#
_cell.length_a   1.000
_cell.length_b   1.000
_cell.length_c   1.000
_cell.angle_alpha   90.00
_cell.angle_beta   90.00
_cell.angle_gamma   90.00
#
_symmetry.space_group_name_H-M   'P 1'
#
loop_
_entity.id
_entity.type
_entity.pdbx_description
1 polymer ?
#
loop_
_entity_poly.entity_id
_entity_poly.type
_entity_poly.pdbx_seq_one_letter_code
_entity_poly.pdbx_strand_id
1 'polypeptide(L)'
;MGRVKRKPSGATHVVGYVRVSTLEQADSGLGLEAQRQAIRSECQRRGWELMAVEEDRGWSGTVTARPGLQRALEACATGAADGLVVSKLDRLSRSVQHAAALLVTAEREGWALVALDLGVDLSTPSGEVMAHVLAAIAQFARRLIGQRTKDALAVKKAQGIRLGRPQMLPAEVVERIVAARQSGRALQAIADSLNRDGVPTAHGGAQWWPSTVAKVLSSGARTAA
;
A
#
# COMPACT_ATOMS: atom_id res chain seq x y z
N MET A 1 13.76 -16.74 18.71
CA MET A 1 13.31 -16.22 20.02
C MET A 1 11.89 -15.70 19.82
N GLY A 2 10.87 -16.42 20.30
CA GLY A 2 9.47 -16.08 20.11
C GLY A 2 9.11 -14.87 20.97
N ARG A 3 8.69 -13.79 20.30
CA ARG A 3 8.21 -12.56 20.96
C ARG A 3 6.90 -12.89 21.68
N VAL A 4 6.90 -12.77 23.02
CA VAL A 4 5.69 -12.90 23.84
C VAL A 4 4.70 -11.85 23.36
N LYS A 5 3.53 -12.27 22.89
CA LYS A 5 2.40 -11.36 22.54
C LYS A 5 1.99 -10.63 23.83
N ARG A 6 2.43 -9.38 23.96
CA ARG A 6 1.92 -8.48 25.00
C ARG A 6 0.47 -8.13 24.62
N LYS A 7 -0.48 -8.43 25.51
CA LYS A 7 -1.85 -7.91 25.40
C LYS A 7 -1.83 -6.39 25.54
N PRO A 8 -2.57 -5.62 24.75
CA PRO A 8 -2.59 -4.15 24.81
C PRO A 8 -3.24 -3.57 26.10
N SER A 9 -3.71 -4.41 27.02
CA SER A 9 -4.35 -3.99 28.28
C SER A 9 -3.37 -3.51 29.33
N GLY A 10 -2.47 -2.57 29.01
CA GLY A 10 -1.48 -2.08 29.96
C GLY A 10 -0.40 -1.25 29.28
N ALA A 11 -0.75 -0.47 28.24
CA ALA A 11 0.18 0.49 27.66
C ALA A 11 0.63 1.44 28.78
N THR A 12 1.93 1.43 29.08
CA THR A 12 2.54 2.32 30.08
C THR A 12 3.38 3.39 29.42
N HIS A 13 4.03 3.07 28.28
CA HIS A 13 4.88 3.97 27.53
C HIS A 13 4.27 4.19 26.15
N VAL A 14 3.93 5.42 25.82
CA VAL A 14 3.24 5.73 24.55
C VAL A 14 3.97 6.81 23.79
N VAL A 15 3.84 6.77 22.45
CA VAL A 15 4.27 7.82 21.55
C VAL A 15 3.06 8.57 21.01
N GLY A 16 3.10 9.89 21.03
CA GLY A 16 2.09 10.76 20.44
C GLY A 16 2.41 11.02 18.96
N TYR A 17 1.38 11.23 18.13
CA TYR A 17 1.58 11.72 16.77
C TYR A 17 0.63 12.87 16.46
N VAL A 18 1.18 13.94 15.89
CA VAL A 18 0.46 15.15 15.50
C VAL A 18 0.76 15.54 14.06
N ARG A 19 -0.21 16.15 13.36
CA ARG A 19 -0.05 16.53 11.96
C ARG A 19 -0.88 17.75 11.58
N VAL A 20 -0.32 18.61 10.72
CA VAL A 20 -1.04 19.67 10.00
C VAL A 20 -0.77 19.54 8.50
N SER A 21 -1.77 19.88 7.67
CA SER A 21 -1.75 19.64 6.23
C SER A 21 -1.28 20.84 5.40
N THR A 22 -1.25 22.03 5.97
CA THR A 22 -0.82 23.27 5.29
C THR A 22 0.32 23.92 6.05
N LEU A 23 1.21 24.62 5.34
CA LEU A 23 2.29 25.40 5.94
C LEU A 23 1.73 26.52 6.81
N GLU A 24 0.66 27.19 6.38
CA GLU A 24 -0.03 28.22 7.17
C GLU A 24 -0.53 27.72 8.54
N GLN A 25 -1.09 26.50 8.57
CA GLN A 25 -1.48 25.84 9.83
C GLN A 25 -0.26 25.40 10.64
N ALA A 26 0.86 25.12 9.98
CA ALA A 26 2.11 24.81 10.63
C ALA A 26 2.74 26.06 11.26
N ASP A 27 2.69 27.20 10.59
CA ASP A 27 3.27 28.48 11.04
C ASP A 27 2.51 29.06 12.23
N SER A 28 1.16 28.96 12.27
CA SER A 28 0.38 29.39 13.42
C SER A 28 0.63 28.56 14.70
N GLY A 29 1.08 27.31 14.56
CA GLY A 29 1.35 26.39 15.66
C GLY A 29 0.12 25.95 16.48
N LEU A 30 -0.96 26.72 16.44
CA LEU A 30 -2.17 26.51 17.26
C LEU A 30 -2.77 25.12 17.08
N GLY A 31 -2.85 24.65 15.84
CA GLY A 31 -3.41 23.33 15.52
C GLY A 31 -2.57 22.16 16.04
N LEU A 32 -1.24 22.28 16.03
CA LEU A 32 -0.32 21.27 16.57
C LEU A 32 -0.33 21.27 18.08
N GLU A 33 -0.31 22.46 18.71
CA GLU A 33 -0.29 22.56 20.16
C GLU A 33 -1.59 22.05 20.79
N ALA A 34 -2.74 22.33 20.21
CA ALA A 34 -4.01 21.76 20.63
C ALA A 34 -4.01 20.22 20.59
N GLN A 35 -3.42 19.62 19.53
CA GLN A 35 -3.28 18.18 19.43
C GLN A 35 -2.34 17.62 20.50
N ARG A 36 -1.18 18.27 20.74
CA ARG A 36 -0.24 17.88 21.80
C ARG A 36 -0.88 17.94 23.16
N GLN A 37 -1.61 19.02 23.44
CA GLN A 37 -2.29 19.20 24.72
C GLN A 37 -3.35 18.11 24.94
N ALA A 38 -4.15 17.77 23.94
CA ALA A 38 -5.12 16.68 24.03
C ALA A 38 -4.44 15.33 24.34
N ILE A 39 -3.32 15.03 23.66
CA ILE A 39 -2.55 13.79 23.91
C ILE A 39 -1.96 13.80 25.32
N ARG A 40 -1.33 14.90 25.76
CA ARG A 40 -0.74 15.01 27.10
C ARG A 40 -1.80 14.83 28.19
N SER A 41 -2.95 15.51 28.06
CA SER A 41 -4.04 15.42 29.03
C SER A 41 -4.57 13.99 29.14
N GLU A 42 -4.71 13.28 28.02
CA GLU A 42 -5.17 11.90 28.04
C GLU A 42 -4.13 10.95 28.64
N CYS A 43 -2.85 11.14 28.34
CA CYS A 43 -1.77 10.37 28.96
C CYS A 43 -1.75 10.57 30.49
N GLN A 44 -1.87 11.81 30.96
CA GLN A 44 -1.97 12.12 32.38
C GLN A 44 -3.20 11.45 33.04
N ARG A 45 -4.36 11.55 32.39
CA ARG A 45 -5.61 10.93 32.90
C ARG A 45 -5.50 9.43 33.07
N ARG A 46 -4.74 8.75 32.17
CA ARG A 46 -4.54 7.29 32.17
C ARG A 46 -3.32 6.83 32.94
N GLY A 47 -2.48 7.74 33.42
CA GLY A 47 -1.21 7.41 34.07
C GLY A 47 -0.19 6.83 33.09
N TRP A 48 -0.24 7.21 31.82
CA TRP A 48 0.70 6.78 30.78
C TRP A 48 1.90 7.71 30.71
N GLU A 49 3.07 7.15 30.47
CA GLU A 49 4.27 7.90 30.17
C GLU A 49 4.34 8.24 28.67
N LEU A 50 4.29 9.54 28.35
CA LEU A 50 4.43 10.02 26.99
C LEU A 50 5.91 10.17 26.66
N MET A 51 6.48 9.20 25.94
CA MET A 51 7.89 9.11 25.59
C MET A 51 8.33 10.23 24.63
N ALA A 52 7.52 10.48 23.60
CA ALA A 52 7.77 11.47 22.56
C ALA A 52 6.46 11.88 21.88
N VAL A 53 6.48 13.04 21.22
CA VAL A 53 5.43 13.45 20.28
C VAL A 53 6.07 13.68 18.93
N GLU A 54 5.84 12.76 18.01
CA GLU A 54 6.28 12.85 16.63
C GLU A 54 5.37 13.74 15.81
N GLU A 55 5.94 14.50 14.88
CA GLU A 55 5.17 15.44 14.09
C GLU A 55 5.52 15.43 12.61
N ASP A 56 4.50 15.72 11.79
CA ASP A 56 4.63 16.00 10.36
C ASP A 56 3.93 17.33 10.02
N ARG A 57 4.73 18.33 9.59
CA ARG A 57 4.25 19.65 9.18
C ARG A 57 4.12 19.70 7.66
N GLY A 58 2.99 20.22 7.16
CA GLY A 58 2.77 20.39 5.72
C GLY A 58 2.48 19.07 4.97
N TRP A 59 2.23 17.98 5.68
CA TRP A 59 1.97 16.68 5.07
C TRP A 59 0.49 16.34 5.00
N SER A 60 0.01 15.90 3.82
CA SER A 60 -1.36 15.42 3.67
C SER A 60 -1.54 14.04 4.33
N GLY A 61 -2.72 13.79 4.89
CA GLY A 61 -3.10 12.48 5.44
C GLY A 61 -3.23 11.37 4.37
N THR A 62 -3.13 11.70 3.08
CA THR A 62 -3.12 10.74 1.98
C THR A 62 -1.72 10.24 1.63
N VAL A 63 -0.68 10.95 2.05
CA VAL A 63 0.71 10.56 1.81
C VAL A 63 1.15 9.55 2.85
N THR A 64 1.71 8.42 2.41
CA THR A 64 2.17 7.33 3.28
C THR A 64 3.59 7.55 3.81
N ALA A 65 4.44 8.23 3.04
CA ALA A 65 5.85 8.50 3.40
C ALA A 65 5.97 9.74 4.31
N ARG A 66 5.42 9.66 5.54
CA ARG A 66 5.47 10.71 6.56
C ARG A 66 6.52 10.35 7.61
N PRO A 67 7.64 11.11 7.69
CA PRO A 67 8.77 10.75 8.54
C PRO A 67 8.41 10.64 10.03
N GLY A 68 7.59 11.57 10.55
CA GLY A 68 7.15 11.54 11.93
C GLY A 68 6.27 10.32 12.23
N LEU A 69 5.31 10.01 11.35
CA LEU A 69 4.50 8.81 11.51
C LEU A 69 5.34 7.53 11.45
N GLN A 70 6.32 7.48 10.54
CA GLN A 70 7.20 6.31 10.42
C GLN A 70 7.99 6.07 11.71
N ARG A 71 8.57 7.13 12.32
CA ARG A 71 9.27 7.00 13.62
C ARG A 71 8.35 6.53 14.73
N ALA A 72 7.12 7.07 14.79
CA ALA A 72 6.14 6.63 15.78
C ALA A 72 5.75 5.15 15.63
N LEU A 73 5.53 4.70 14.39
CA LEU A 73 5.21 3.30 14.10
C LEU A 73 6.40 2.37 14.37
N GLU A 74 7.62 2.81 14.08
CA GLU A 74 8.84 2.05 14.35
C GLU A 74 9.06 1.89 15.87
N ALA A 75 8.81 2.93 16.67
CA ALA A 75 8.88 2.84 18.12
C ALA A 75 7.90 1.77 18.66
N CYS A 76 6.69 1.70 18.12
CA CYS A 76 5.71 0.66 18.48
C CYS A 76 6.16 -0.73 17.99
N ALA A 77 6.60 -0.84 16.73
CA ALA A 77 6.99 -2.12 16.14
C ALA A 77 8.23 -2.74 16.81
N THR A 78 9.18 -1.92 17.26
CA THR A 78 10.37 -2.37 18.00
C THR A 78 10.09 -2.67 19.48
N GLY A 79 8.94 -2.23 20.00
CA GLY A 79 8.57 -2.34 21.41
C GLY A 79 9.24 -1.28 22.30
N ALA A 80 9.76 -0.21 21.72
CA ALA A 80 10.20 0.97 22.44
C ALA A 80 9.01 1.75 23.03
N ALA A 81 7.84 1.67 22.38
CA ALA A 81 6.57 2.16 22.91
C ALA A 81 5.51 1.05 22.88
N ASP A 82 4.64 1.03 23.89
CA ASP A 82 3.51 0.10 24.00
C ASP A 82 2.29 0.55 23.18
N GLY A 83 2.27 1.81 22.72
CA GLY A 83 1.15 2.33 21.95
C GLY A 83 1.40 3.68 21.27
N LEU A 84 0.53 3.95 20.28
CA LEU A 84 0.45 5.19 19.52
C LEU A 84 -0.83 5.94 19.87
N VAL A 85 -0.72 7.21 20.25
CA VAL A 85 -1.84 8.09 20.59
C VAL A 85 -1.96 9.22 19.58
N VAL A 86 -3.15 9.43 19.03
CA VAL A 86 -3.48 10.54 18.13
C VAL A 86 -4.71 11.28 18.62
N SER A 87 -4.76 12.58 18.44
CA SER A 87 -5.92 13.39 18.82
C SER A 87 -7.17 13.06 17.99
N LYS A 88 -6.97 12.76 16.70
CA LYS A 88 -8.04 12.38 15.77
C LYS A 88 -7.53 11.35 14.78
N LEU A 89 -8.42 10.43 14.36
CA LEU A 89 -8.07 9.39 13.39
C LEU A 89 -7.62 9.96 12.04
N ASP A 90 -8.14 11.12 11.62
CA ASP A 90 -7.75 11.79 10.38
C ASP A 90 -6.30 12.33 10.40
N ARG A 91 -5.71 12.50 11.59
CA ARG A 91 -4.27 12.80 11.74
C ARG A 91 -3.45 11.61 11.28
N LEU A 92 -3.90 10.41 11.64
CA LEU A 92 -3.25 9.16 11.24
C LEU A 92 -3.44 8.89 9.75
N SER A 93 -4.68 8.93 9.25
CA SER A 93 -4.99 8.76 7.82
C SER A 93 -6.34 9.36 7.46
N ARG A 94 -6.43 9.99 6.27
CA ARG A 94 -7.70 10.37 5.66
C ARG A 94 -8.37 9.20 4.93
N SER A 95 -7.66 8.12 4.70
CA SER A 95 -8.18 6.89 4.11
C SER A 95 -8.62 5.93 5.21
N VAL A 96 -9.91 5.59 5.24
CA VAL A 96 -10.44 4.57 6.14
C VAL A 96 -9.71 3.24 5.95
N GLN A 97 -9.33 2.90 4.73
CA GLN A 97 -8.58 1.69 4.40
C GLN A 97 -7.20 1.67 5.06
N HIS A 98 -6.48 2.79 5.01
CA HIS A 98 -5.16 2.89 5.63
C HIS A 98 -5.27 2.90 7.16
N ALA A 99 -6.23 3.62 7.73
CA ALA A 99 -6.49 3.60 9.17
C ALA A 99 -6.80 2.19 9.67
N ALA A 100 -7.67 1.46 8.97
CA ALA A 100 -8.00 0.07 9.31
C ALA A 100 -6.79 -0.88 9.14
N ALA A 101 -5.93 -0.68 8.16
CA ALA A 101 -4.71 -1.46 8.01
C ALA A 101 -3.74 -1.25 9.20
N LEU A 102 -3.65 -0.02 9.70
CA LEU A 102 -2.85 0.30 10.90
C LEU A 102 -3.45 -0.32 12.17
N LEU A 103 -4.79 -0.32 12.31
CA LEU A 103 -5.46 -1.00 13.43
C LEU A 103 -5.16 -2.51 13.43
N VAL A 104 -5.30 -3.17 12.28
CA VAL A 104 -4.98 -4.61 12.13
C VAL A 104 -3.49 -4.88 12.41
N THR A 105 -2.61 -3.96 12.03
CA THR A 105 -1.17 -4.08 12.31
C THR A 105 -0.89 -3.95 13.81
N ALA A 106 -1.50 -2.97 14.47
CA ALA A 106 -1.39 -2.76 15.91
C ALA A 106 -1.83 -4.00 16.71
N GLU A 107 -2.99 -4.56 16.35
CA GLU A 107 -3.51 -5.78 16.96
C GLU A 107 -2.56 -6.98 16.76
N ARG A 108 -2.10 -7.19 15.52
CA ARG A 108 -1.18 -8.29 15.19
C ARG A 108 0.16 -8.17 15.93
N GLU A 109 0.67 -6.97 16.05
CA GLU A 109 1.97 -6.68 16.67
C GLU A 109 1.87 -6.48 18.18
N GLY A 110 0.65 -6.34 18.72
CA GLY A 110 0.37 -6.29 20.15
C GLY A 110 0.70 -4.94 20.79
N TRP A 111 0.53 -3.81 20.04
CA TRP A 111 0.63 -2.47 20.60
C TRP A 111 -0.72 -1.73 20.52
N ALA A 112 -0.94 -0.78 21.41
CA ALA A 112 -2.19 -0.03 21.46
C ALA A 112 -2.23 1.08 20.40
N LEU A 113 -3.38 1.24 19.71
CA LEU A 113 -3.67 2.42 18.91
C LEU A 113 -4.87 3.15 19.51
N VAL A 114 -4.68 4.42 19.87
CA VAL A 114 -5.71 5.24 20.52
C VAL A 114 -5.97 6.50 19.71
N ALA A 115 -7.22 6.66 19.25
CA ALA A 115 -7.72 7.86 18.57
C ALA A 115 -8.77 8.52 19.47
N LEU A 116 -8.47 9.70 20.01
CA LEU A 116 -9.27 10.33 21.06
C LEU A 116 -10.66 10.78 20.60
N ASP A 117 -10.80 11.14 19.30
CA ASP A 117 -12.07 11.64 18.72
C ASP A 117 -13.14 10.56 18.52
N LEU A 118 -12.70 9.31 18.30
CA LEU A 118 -13.62 8.21 18.02
C LEU A 118 -13.80 7.25 19.21
N GLY A 119 -13.12 7.50 20.32
CA GLY A 119 -13.07 6.53 21.41
C GLY A 119 -12.48 5.18 20.99
N VAL A 120 -11.76 5.13 19.86
CA VAL A 120 -11.06 3.92 19.41
C VAL A 120 -9.84 3.74 20.29
N ASP A 121 -9.90 2.72 21.09
CA ASP A 121 -8.83 2.35 22.01
C ASP A 121 -8.73 0.82 22.02
N LEU A 122 -7.76 0.29 21.31
CA LEU A 122 -7.53 -1.16 21.22
C LEU A 122 -7.17 -1.81 22.56
N SER A 123 -6.91 -1.02 23.61
CA SER A 123 -6.73 -1.55 24.96
C SER A 123 -8.04 -1.93 25.64
N THR A 124 -9.19 -1.57 25.04
CA THR A 124 -10.52 -1.84 25.57
C THR A 124 -11.31 -2.81 24.68
N PRO A 125 -12.20 -3.67 25.24
CA PRO A 125 -13.04 -4.57 24.44
C PRO A 125 -13.94 -3.84 23.44
N SER A 126 -14.47 -2.66 23.79
CA SER A 126 -15.28 -1.84 22.89
C SER A 126 -14.46 -1.26 21.73
N GLY A 127 -13.21 -0.86 21.99
CA GLY A 127 -12.28 -0.40 20.95
C GLY A 127 -11.88 -1.51 19.99
N GLU A 128 -11.68 -2.73 20.48
CA GLU A 128 -11.42 -3.92 19.68
C GLU A 128 -12.60 -4.19 18.70
N VAL A 129 -13.82 -4.17 19.19
CA VAL A 129 -15.02 -4.32 18.32
C VAL A 129 -15.08 -3.20 17.27
N MET A 130 -14.83 -1.96 17.66
CA MET A 130 -14.82 -0.83 16.72
C MET A 130 -13.73 -0.99 15.66
N ALA A 131 -12.54 -1.47 16.03
CA ALA A 131 -11.45 -1.76 15.09
C ALA A 131 -11.86 -2.84 14.08
N HIS A 132 -12.51 -3.92 14.53
CA HIS A 132 -13.03 -4.97 13.63
C HIS A 132 -14.08 -4.42 12.66
N VAL A 133 -14.99 -3.55 13.11
CA VAL A 133 -15.98 -2.90 12.25
C VAL A 133 -15.29 -2.02 11.18
N LEU A 134 -14.31 -1.20 11.58
CA LEU A 134 -13.55 -0.38 10.65
C LEU A 134 -12.76 -1.22 9.65
N ALA A 135 -12.16 -2.32 10.09
CA ALA A 135 -11.45 -3.26 9.22
C ALA A 135 -12.38 -3.92 8.20
N ALA A 136 -13.58 -4.33 8.62
CA ALA A 136 -14.59 -4.89 7.73
C ALA A 136 -15.05 -3.88 6.67
N ILE A 137 -15.33 -2.63 7.06
CA ILE A 137 -15.69 -1.53 6.15
C ILE A 137 -14.56 -1.28 5.13
N ALA A 138 -13.30 -1.24 5.59
CA ALA A 138 -12.16 -1.06 4.70
C ALA A 138 -11.96 -2.23 3.72
N GLN A 139 -12.22 -3.46 4.16
CA GLN A 139 -12.19 -4.63 3.29
C GLN A 139 -13.29 -4.57 2.22
N PHE A 140 -14.50 -4.20 2.63
CA PHE A 140 -15.62 -3.99 1.71
C PHE A 140 -15.31 -2.93 0.66
N ALA A 141 -14.81 -1.77 1.08
CA ALA A 141 -14.44 -0.67 0.17
C ALA A 141 -13.35 -1.11 -0.85
N ARG A 142 -12.33 -1.88 -0.41
CA ARG A 142 -11.32 -2.45 -1.34
C ARG A 142 -11.92 -3.39 -2.37
N ARG A 143 -12.84 -4.27 -1.95
CA ARG A 143 -13.54 -5.18 -2.87
C ARG A 143 -14.36 -4.41 -3.90
N LEU A 144 -15.08 -3.38 -3.46
CA LEU A 144 -15.90 -2.54 -4.34
C LEU A 144 -15.06 -1.80 -5.38
N ILE A 145 -13.92 -1.22 -4.98
CA ILE A 145 -12.97 -0.58 -5.90
C ILE A 145 -12.41 -1.60 -6.90
N GLY A 146 -12.01 -2.78 -6.41
CA GLY A 146 -11.53 -3.86 -7.26
C GLY A 146 -12.57 -4.32 -8.30
N GLN A 147 -13.83 -4.42 -7.90
CA GLN A 147 -14.93 -4.75 -8.81
C GLN A 147 -15.13 -3.66 -9.86
N ARG A 148 -15.24 -2.40 -9.46
CA ARG A 148 -15.35 -1.27 -10.41
C ARG A 148 -14.20 -1.20 -11.41
N THR A 149 -12.98 -1.50 -10.96
CA THR A 149 -11.82 -1.56 -11.85
C THR A 149 -11.92 -2.69 -12.86
N LYS A 150 -12.36 -3.89 -12.43
CA LYS A 150 -12.60 -5.03 -13.32
C LYS A 150 -13.68 -4.70 -14.36
N ASP A 151 -14.78 -4.08 -13.93
CA ASP A 151 -15.88 -3.70 -14.81
C ASP A 151 -15.42 -2.67 -15.85
N ALA A 152 -14.67 -1.64 -15.42
CA ALA A 152 -14.12 -0.63 -16.33
C ALA A 152 -13.12 -1.24 -17.34
N LEU A 153 -12.28 -2.20 -16.91
CA LEU A 153 -11.37 -2.92 -17.80
C LEU A 153 -12.12 -3.85 -18.77
N ALA A 154 -13.20 -4.48 -18.32
CA ALA A 154 -14.06 -5.30 -19.17
C ALA A 154 -14.69 -4.48 -20.29
N VAL A 155 -15.20 -3.27 -19.99
CA VAL A 155 -15.73 -2.34 -21.00
C VAL A 155 -14.66 -1.95 -22.02
N LYS A 156 -13.46 -1.59 -21.56
CA LYS A 156 -12.34 -1.27 -22.48
C LYS A 156 -11.97 -2.45 -23.37
N LYS A 157 -11.96 -3.67 -22.81
CA LYS A 157 -11.70 -4.89 -23.57
C LYS A 157 -12.79 -5.13 -24.64
N ALA A 158 -14.06 -4.91 -24.30
CA ALA A 158 -15.18 -5.02 -25.25
C ALA A 158 -15.11 -3.98 -26.37
N GLN A 159 -14.52 -2.81 -26.12
CA GLN A 159 -14.23 -1.78 -27.10
C GLN A 159 -12.99 -2.09 -27.98
N GLY A 160 -12.39 -3.27 -27.84
CA GLY A 160 -11.19 -3.67 -28.58
C GLY A 160 -9.89 -3.02 -28.09
N ILE A 161 -9.94 -2.28 -26.98
CA ILE A 161 -8.75 -1.63 -26.42
C ILE A 161 -7.88 -2.69 -25.75
N ARG A 162 -6.66 -2.85 -26.25
CA ARG A 162 -5.67 -3.75 -25.67
C ARG A 162 -5.25 -3.24 -24.29
N LEU A 163 -5.45 -4.06 -23.28
CA LEU A 163 -5.04 -3.77 -21.90
C LEU A 163 -3.63 -4.32 -21.63
N GLY A 164 -2.92 -3.66 -20.74
CA GLY A 164 -1.58 -4.04 -20.29
C GLY A 164 -0.47 -3.26 -20.98
N ARG A 165 0.77 -3.77 -20.85
CA ARG A 165 1.96 -3.11 -21.42
C ARG A 165 1.88 -3.11 -22.96
N PRO A 166 2.16 -1.96 -23.62
CA PRO A 166 2.22 -1.92 -25.07
C PRO A 166 3.20 -2.95 -25.64
N GLN A 167 2.89 -3.49 -26.82
CA GLN A 167 3.79 -4.40 -27.51
C GLN A 167 4.96 -3.59 -28.07
N MET A 168 6.17 -3.95 -27.68
CA MET A 168 7.39 -3.22 -28.06
C MET A 168 8.01 -3.76 -29.37
N LEU A 169 7.53 -4.90 -29.88
CA LEU A 169 8.00 -5.47 -31.16
C LEU A 169 7.25 -4.86 -32.34
N PRO A 170 7.97 -4.49 -33.40
CA PRO A 170 7.34 -4.14 -34.68
C PRO A 170 6.42 -5.26 -35.19
N ALA A 171 5.30 -4.89 -35.84
CA ALA A 171 4.33 -5.84 -36.33
C ALA A 171 4.96 -6.85 -37.32
N GLU A 172 5.85 -6.38 -38.17
CA GLU A 172 6.61 -7.18 -39.15
C GLU A 172 7.41 -8.32 -38.52
N VAL A 173 8.02 -8.06 -37.34
CA VAL A 173 8.78 -9.10 -36.59
C VAL A 173 7.84 -10.15 -36.02
N VAL A 174 6.67 -9.73 -35.52
CA VAL A 174 5.66 -10.65 -35.00
C VAL A 174 5.10 -11.53 -36.15
N GLU A 175 4.74 -10.93 -37.27
CA GLU A 175 4.23 -11.63 -38.44
C GLU A 175 5.25 -12.63 -38.98
N ARG A 176 6.52 -12.24 -39.08
CA ARG A 176 7.62 -13.13 -39.47
C ARG A 176 7.74 -14.34 -38.53
N ILE A 177 7.64 -14.16 -37.23
CA ILE A 177 7.66 -15.25 -36.23
C ILE A 177 6.46 -16.18 -36.42
N VAL A 178 5.26 -15.61 -36.59
CA VAL A 178 4.03 -16.40 -36.83
C VAL A 178 4.11 -17.22 -38.11
N ALA A 179 4.48 -16.61 -39.23
CA ALA A 179 4.63 -17.28 -40.52
C ALA A 179 5.68 -18.40 -40.48
N ALA A 180 6.83 -18.16 -39.84
CA ALA A 180 7.86 -19.16 -39.65
C ALA A 180 7.36 -20.36 -38.83
N ARG A 181 6.53 -20.11 -37.82
CA ARG A 181 5.94 -21.18 -36.99
C ARG A 181 4.88 -21.97 -37.77
N GLN A 182 4.04 -21.28 -38.54
CA GLN A 182 3.02 -21.92 -39.39
C GLN A 182 3.64 -22.82 -40.48
N SER A 183 4.83 -22.47 -41.00
CA SER A 183 5.60 -23.31 -41.92
C SER A 183 6.31 -24.50 -41.25
N GLY A 184 6.03 -24.77 -39.96
CA GLY A 184 6.55 -25.93 -39.21
C GLY A 184 7.94 -25.75 -38.60
N ARG A 185 8.56 -24.56 -38.67
CA ARG A 185 9.91 -24.35 -38.10
C ARG A 185 9.92 -24.52 -36.61
N ALA A 186 10.98 -25.17 -36.10
CA ALA A 186 11.23 -25.30 -34.67
C ALA A 186 11.53 -23.94 -34.03
N LEU A 187 11.11 -23.76 -32.78
CA LEU A 187 11.33 -22.47 -32.02
C LEU A 187 12.80 -22.06 -31.98
N GLN A 188 13.71 -23.04 -31.85
CA GLN A 188 15.15 -22.81 -31.87
C GLN A 188 15.59 -22.21 -33.21
N ALA A 189 15.17 -22.81 -34.33
CA ALA A 189 15.53 -22.34 -35.66
C ALA A 189 14.99 -20.94 -35.99
N ILE A 190 13.83 -20.59 -35.40
CA ILE A 190 13.27 -19.22 -35.49
C ILE A 190 14.14 -18.25 -34.69
N ALA A 191 14.50 -18.58 -33.44
CA ALA A 191 15.35 -17.77 -32.61
C ALA A 191 16.73 -17.52 -33.25
N ASP A 192 17.35 -18.58 -33.79
CA ASP A 192 18.65 -18.50 -34.46
C ASP A 192 18.60 -17.61 -35.73
N SER A 193 17.51 -17.67 -36.49
CA SER A 193 17.31 -16.79 -37.65
C SER A 193 17.20 -15.32 -37.24
N LEU A 194 16.41 -15.01 -36.18
CA LEU A 194 16.27 -13.65 -35.68
C LEU A 194 17.58 -13.09 -35.12
N ASN A 195 18.37 -13.93 -34.47
CA ASN A 195 19.69 -13.56 -33.94
C ASN A 195 20.67 -13.29 -35.07
N ARG A 196 20.70 -14.11 -36.09
CA ARG A 196 21.57 -13.95 -37.25
C ARG A 196 21.27 -12.65 -38.00
N ASP A 197 20.00 -12.32 -38.11
CA ASP A 197 19.54 -11.10 -38.78
C ASP A 197 19.61 -9.86 -37.91
N GLY A 198 20.13 -9.95 -36.67
CA GLY A 198 20.31 -8.83 -35.76
C GLY A 198 18.99 -8.19 -35.28
N VAL A 199 17.87 -8.91 -35.31
CA VAL A 199 16.56 -8.38 -34.94
C VAL A 199 16.54 -8.14 -33.43
N PRO A 200 16.28 -6.89 -32.94
CA PRO A 200 16.25 -6.60 -31.51
C PRO A 200 15.08 -7.27 -30.80
N THR A 201 15.28 -7.70 -29.57
CA THR A 201 14.19 -8.24 -28.75
C THR A 201 13.29 -7.12 -28.19
N ALA A 202 12.07 -7.45 -27.78
CA ALA A 202 11.08 -6.48 -27.24
C ALA A 202 11.57 -5.64 -26.05
N HIS A 203 12.63 -6.05 -25.38
CA HIS A 203 13.15 -5.41 -24.16
C HIS A 203 14.62 -5.04 -24.27
N GLY A 204 15.18 -4.97 -25.49
CA GLY A 204 16.58 -4.66 -25.69
C GLY A 204 17.55 -5.75 -25.23
N GLY A 205 17.06 -6.96 -25.01
CA GLY A 205 17.91 -8.11 -24.68
C GLY A 205 18.81 -8.47 -25.86
N ALA A 206 20.02 -8.95 -25.58
CA ALA A 206 21.06 -9.21 -26.56
C ALA A 206 20.75 -10.37 -27.51
N GLN A 207 19.80 -11.24 -27.17
CA GLN A 207 19.59 -12.48 -27.93
C GLN A 207 18.14 -13.01 -27.83
N TRP A 208 17.65 -13.59 -28.93
CA TRP A 208 16.42 -14.35 -28.96
C TRP A 208 16.66 -15.77 -28.45
N TRP A 209 15.74 -16.24 -27.63
CA TRP A 209 15.69 -17.59 -27.11
C TRP A 209 14.39 -18.28 -27.53
N PRO A 210 14.33 -19.63 -27.63
CA PRO A 210 13.08 -20.34 -27.94
C PRO A 210 11.91 -19.95 -27.04
N SER A 211 12.17 -19.73 -25.76
CA SER A 211 11.19 -19.27 -24.79
C SER A 211 10.66 -17.86 -25.09
N THR A 212 11.49 -16.97 -25.64
CA THR A 212 11.08 -15.62 -26.06
C THR A 212 10.20 -15.69 -27.29
N VAL A 213 10.55 -16.53 -28.26
CA VAL A 213 9.73 -16.80 -29.45
C VAL A 213 8.37 -17.38 -29.05
N ALA A 214 8.34 -18.36 -28.13
CA ALA A 214 7.10 -18.94 -27.62
C ALA A 214 6.19 -17.91 -26.94
N LYS A 215 6.77 -16.95 -26.18
CA LYS A 215 6.02 -15.85 -25.58
C LYS A 215 5.38 -14.93 -26.62
N VAL A 216 6.09 -14.61 -27.70
CA VAL A 216 5.55 -13.80 -28.80
C VAL A 216 4.37 -14.50 -29.46
N LEU A 217 4.51 -15.79 -29.79
CA LEU A 217 3.44 -16.60 -30.35
C LEU A 217 2.21 -16.68 -29.43
N SER A 218 2.40 -16.91 -28.16
CA SER A 218 1.30 -16.97 -27.19
C SER A 218 0.61 -15.61 -26.94
N SER A 219 1.33 -14.49 -27.13
CA SER A 219 0.75 -13.15 -27.06
C SER A 219 0.06 -12.74 -28.38
N GLY A 220 0.56 -13.18 -29.53
CA GLY A 220 -0.02 -12.94 -30.83
C GLY A 220 -1.31 -13.74 -31.05
N ALA A 221 -1.37 -14.98 -30.62
CA ALA A 221 -2.58 -15.81 -30.68
C ALA A 221 -3.77 -15.24 -29.90
N ARG A 222 -3.53 -14.40 -28.91
CA ARG A 222 -4.57 -13.66 -28.15
C ARG A 222 -5.08 -12.41 -28.87
N THR A 223 -4.47 -12.01 -29.96
CA THR A 223 -4.88 -10.81 -30.74
C THR A 223 -5.71 -11.17 -31.96
N ALA A 224 -5.75 -12.44 -32.34
CA ALA A 224 -6.47 -12.96 -33.53
C ALA A 224 -7.80 -13.68 -33.18
N ALA A 225 -8.20 -13.72 -31.92
CA ALA A 225 -9.47 -14.21 -31.38
C ALA A 225 -10.23 -13.07 -30.68
#